data_c5c6f3a17d498dad1c015a0403cb0f21
#
_entry.id   c5c6f3a17d498dad1c015a0403cb0f21
#
_cell.length_a   1.000
_cell.length_b   1.000
_cell.length_c   1.000
_cell.angle_alpha   90.00
_cell.angle_beta   90.00
_cell.angle_gamma   90.00
#
_symmetry.space_group_name_H-M   'P 1'
#
loop_
_entity.id
_entity.type
_entity.pdbx_description
1 polymer ?
#
loop_
_entity_poly.entity_id
_entity_poly.type
_entity_poly.pdbx_seq_one_letter_code
_entity_poly.pdbx_strand_id
1 'polypeptide(L)'
;MSVYSPGSIYKTESGIPYLYVDYTGITVTSPELQSEDFEEGDRLFASVSVDFDNQGTQIANYIYNAAISGIHQFDCKDYTFDDTMTQYQSDTIPTLYAIEPFINYRRDDTILTFAYLHETEGSTPSSLELVQPKQFDATSKTDTLYLVYNKGEEKESKSSDYISFKLPQYPVDTDIKVVIRYHSTLSNFTQVGKDKTSDYFSFTYNRPDTSN
;
A
#
# COMPACT_ATOMS: atom_id res chain seq x y z
N MET A 1 -6.49 22.48 2.20
CA MET A 1 -6.78 21.06 1.80
C MET A 1 -6.60 20.19 3.03
N SER A 2 -7.53 19.23 3.25
CA SER A 2 -7.35 18.23 4.31
C SER A 2 -7.66 16.84 3.76
N VAL A 3 -6.82 15.86 4.07
CA VAL A 3 -6.95 14.48 3.60
C VAL A 3 -6.44 13.50 4.67
N TYR A 4 -7.06 12.32 4.77
CA TYR A 4 -6.56 11.19 5.51
C TYR A 4 -6.11 10.14 4.50
N SER A 5 -4.82 9.88 4.41
CA SER A 5 -4.22 9.13 3.30
C SER A 5 -2.99 8.34 3.73
N PRO A 6 -2.74 7.19 3.10
CA PRO A 6 -1.40 6.62 3.14
C PRO A 6 -0.42 7.52 2.38
N GLY A 7 0.85 7.33 2.66
CA GLY A 7 1.93 8.02 1.97
C GLY A 7 3.29 7.39 2.26
N SER A 8 4.29 7.81 1.49
CA SER A 8 5.66 7.33 1.63
C SER A 8 6.60 8.43 2.11
N ILE A 9 7.50 8.08 3.02
CA ILE A 9 8.55 8.97 3.47
C ILE A 9 9.68 9.04 2.43
N TYR A 10 10.14 10.25 2.18
CA TYR A 10 11.37 10.57 1.46
C TYR A 10 12.22 11.51 2.29
N LYS A 11 13.50 11.65 1.93
CA LYS A 11 14.40 12.61 2.55
C LYS A 11 14.93 13.58 1.51
N THR A 12 15.11 14.84 1.90
CA THR A 12 15.85 15.82 1.08
C THR A 12 17.34 15.45 1.05
N GLU A 13 18.13 16.10 0.20
CA GLU A 13 19.61 15.93 0.19
C GLU A 13 20.24 16.24 1.56
N SER A 14 19.62 17.12 2.34
CA SER A 14 20.05 17.44 3.72
C SER A 14 19.51 16.49 4.78
N GLY A 15 18.78 15.43 4.39
CA GLY A 15 18.24 14.42 5.30
C GLY A 15 16.92 14.80 5.98
N ILE A 16 16.26 15.89 5.59
CA ILE A 16 14.98 16.30 6.19
C ILE A 16 13.86 15.43 5.63
N PRO A 17 13.07 14.74 6.49
CA PRO A 17 11.97 13.89 6.03
C PRO A 17 10.79 14.70 5.51
N TYR A 18 10.14 14.19 4.48
CA TYR A 18 8.87 14.67 3.96
C TYR A 18 8.00 13.50 3.49
N LEU A 19 6.69 13.69 3.54
CA LEU A 19 5.69 12.70 3.15
C LEU A 19 5.21 12.98 1.73
N TYR A 20 5.23 11.98 0.87
CA TYR A 20 4.50 11.96 -0.39
C TYR A 20 3.12 11.35 -0.14
N VAL A 21 2.06 12.12 -0.34
CA VAL A 21 0.67 11.75 -0.02
C VAL A 21 0.03 11.05 -1.22
N ASP A 22 -0.31 9.77 -1.10
CA ASP A 22 -0.74 8.93 -2.21
C ASP A 22 -1.98 9.49 -2.95
N TYR A 23 -3.02 9.89 -2.22
CA TYR A 23 -4.27 10.35 -2.85
C TYR A 23 -4.16 11.66 -3.62
N THR A 24 -3.20 12.48 -3.31
CA THR A 24 -3.08 13.83 -3.87
C THR A 24 -1.83 14.04 -4.71
N GLY A 25 -0.83 13.17 -4.56
CA GLY A 25 0.48 13.31 -5.19
C GLY A 25 1.30 14.50 -4.70
N ILE A 26 0.86 15.20 -3.65
CA ILE A 26 1.61 16.32 -3.08
C ILE A 26 2.67 15.83 -2.10
N THR A 27 3.69 16.64 -1.91
CA THR A 27 4.73 16.42 -0.92
C THR A 27 4.61 17.42 0.21
N VAL A 28 4.65 16.94 1.44
CA VAL A 28 4.45 17.76 2.63
C VAL A 28 5.49 17.45 3.71
N THR A 29 5.79 18.46 4.53
CA THR A 29 6.59 18.28 5.74
C THR A 29 5.92 18.95 6.93
N SER A 30 6.30 18.54 8.12
CA SER A 30 5.84 19.14 9.38
C SER A 30 6.86 18.92 10.48
N PRO A 31 6.80 19.69 11.60
CA PRO A 31 7.63 19.42 12.77
C PRO A 31 7.45 18.01 13.32
N GLU A 32 6.23 17.46 13.26
CA GLU A 32 5.93 16.10 13.71
C GLU A 32 6.70 15.05 12.90
N LEU A 33 6.75 15.17 11.58
CA LEU A 33 7.56 14.28 10.73
C LEU A 33 9.05 14.42 11.02
N GLN A 34 9.52 15.64 11.28
CA GLN A 34 10.94 15.91 11.52
C GLN A 34 11.40 15.46 12.90
N SER A 35 10.47 15.24 13.85
CA SER A 35 10.78 14.76 15.21
C SER A 35 10.91 13.24 15.31
N GLU A 36 10.47 12.51 14.29
CA GLU A 36 10.51 11.05 14.25
C GLU A 36 11.68 10.54 13.41
N ASP A 37 12.18 9.36 13.74
CA ASP A 37 13.32 8.74 13.04
C ASP A 37 12.83 7.82 11.91
N PHE A 38 12.16 8.41 10.93
CA PHE A 38 11.69 7.69 9.76
C PHE A 38 12.81 7.41 8.77
N GLU A 39 12.72 6.25 8.12
CA GLU A 39 13.58 5.91 7.00
C GLU A 39 12.93 6.21 5.65
N GLU A 40 13.76 6.38 4.62
CA GLU A 40 13.26 6.57 3.27
C GLU A 40 12.54 5.32 2.77
N GLY A 41 11.27 5.48 2.42
CA GLY A 41 10.39 4.41 1.99
C GLY A 41 9.43 3.90 3.04
N ASP A 42 9.57 4.35 4.29
CA ASP A 42 8.56 4.07 5.31
C ASP A 42 7.17 4.46 4.84
N ARG A 43 6.19 3.64 5.20
CA ARG A 43 4.78 3.88 4.88
C ARG A 43 4.06 4.38 6.11
N LEU A 44 3.33 5.47 5.93
CA LEU A 44 2.52 6.08 6.98
C LEU A 44 1.08 6.22 6.53
N PHE A 45 0.16 6.12 7.47
CA PHE A 45 -1.19 6.66 7.33
C PHE A 45 -1.29 7.90 8.23
N ALA A 46 -1.75 9.01 7.68
CA ALA A 46 -1.79 10.27 8.43
C ALA A 46 -2.93 11.18 7.98
N SER A 47 -3.38 12.03 8.90
CA SER A 47 -4.23 13.18 8.60
C SER A 47 -3.33 14.35 8.22
N VAL A 48 -3.46 14.84 7.01
CA VAL A 48 -2.66 15.92 6.43
C VAL A 48 -3.54 17.12 6.13
N SER A 49 -3.17 18.29 6.63
CA SER A 49 -3.86 19.55 6.34
C SER A 49 -2.88 20.60 5.83
N VAL A 50 -3.11 21.12 4.63
CA VAL A 50 -2.27 22.11 3.96
C VAL A 50 -3.07 23.39 3.73
N ASP A 51 -2.50 24.53 4.18
CA ASP A 51 -2.94 25.86 3.82
C ASP A 51 -1.99 26.40 2.72
N PHE A 52 -2.42 26.33 1.47
CA PHE A 52 -1.59 26.75 0.33
C PHE A 52 -1.33 28.24 0.27
N ASP A 53 -2.20 29.05 0.89
CA ASP A 53 -2.10 30.52 0.88
C ASP A 53 -1.14 31.04 1.94
N ASN A 54 -0.80 30.22 2.94
CA ASN A 54 0.02 30.62 4.08
C ASN A 54 1.11 29.58 4.38
N GLN A 55 2.08 29.46 3.48
CA GLN A 55 3.11 28.43 3.56
C GLN A 55 4.34 28.80 4.40
N GLY A 56 4.59 30.11 4.60
CA GLY A 56 5.83 30.53 5.26
C GLY A 56 7.09 30.11 4.49
N THR A 57 8.17 29.80 5.21
CA THR A 57 9.42 29.32 4.61
C THR A 57 9.31 27.81 4.34
N GLN A 58 9.45 27.40 3.09
CA GLN A 58 9.47 26.00 2.67
C GLN A 58 10.90 25.46 2.63
N ILE A 59 11.07 24.17 2.94
CA ILE A 59 12.38 23.48 2.85
C ILE A 59 12.82 23.25 1.39
N ALA A 60 11.84 23.14 0.48
CA ALA A 60 12.03 23.12 -0.97
C ALA A 60 10.73 23.58 -1.65
N ASN A 61 10.83 24.13 -2.86
CA ASN A 61 9.70 24.73 -3.57
C ASN A 61 8.53 23.77 -3.85
N TYR A 62 8.78 22.47 -3.83
CA TYR A 62 7.78 21.43 -4.07
C TYR A 62 7.30 20.73 -2.80
N ILE A 63 7.81 21.11 -1.61
CA ILE A 63 7.43 20.53 -0.34
C ILE A 63 6.65 21.55 0.47
N TYR A 64 5.36 21.31 0.66
CA TYR A 64 4.47 22.20 1.40
C TYR A 64 4.60 21.98 2.90
N ASN A 65 4.54 23.07 3.67
CA ASN A 65 4.35 22.96 5.11
C ASN A 65 2.90 22.51 5.40
N ALA A 66 2.73 21.56 6.27
CA ALA A 66 1.44 20.98 6.61
C ALA A 66 1.29 20.77 8.13
N ALA A 67 0.07 20.76 8.61
CA ALA A 67 -0.24 20.14 9.89
C ALA A 67 -0.51 18.66 9.66
N ILE A 68 0.24 17.80 10.35
CA ILE A 68 0.14 16.35 10.24
C ILE A 68 -0.18 15.79 11.63
N SER A 69 -1.13 14.85 11.70
CA SER A 69 -1.54 14.21 12.94
C SER A 69 -2.04 12.81 12.69
N GLY A 70 -2.15 12.02 13.78
CA GLY A 70 -2.62 10.65 13.69
C GLY A 70 -1.69 9.78 12.83
N ILE A 71 -0.38 10.00 12.96
CA ILE A 71 0.62 9.23 12.23
C ILE A 71 0.59 7.78 12.71
N HIS A 72 0.42 6.87 11.78
CA HIS A 72 0.47 5.45 12.00
C HIS A 72 1.39 4.82 10.95
N GLN A 73 2.58 4.39 11.40
CA GLN A 73 3.54 3.68 10.55
C GLN A 73 3.11 2.22 10.39
N PHE A 74 3.27 1.67 9.21
CA PHE A 74 2.93 0.29 8.91
C PHE A 74 3.86 -0.31 7.85
N ASP A 75 3.87 -1.64 7.75
CA ASP A 75 4.78 -2.37 6.89
C ASP A 75 4.53 -2.13 5.40
N CYS A 76 5.62 -2.03 4.64
CA CYS A 76 5.62 -2.16 3.18
C CYS A 76 6.51 -3.33 2.79
N LYS A 77 5.91 -4.39 2.27
CA LYS A 77 6.61 -5.61 1.87
C LYS A 77 6.75 -5.70 0.35
N ASP A 78 7.76 -6.40 -0.11
CA ASP A 78 7.81 -6.88 -1.47
C ASP A 78 6.85 -8.07 -1.64
N TYR A 79 6.35 -8.32 -2.86
CA TYR A 79 5.69 -9.58 -3.15
C TYR A 79 6.70 -10.72 -3.13
N THR A 80 6.22 -11.92 -2.85
CA THR A 80 7.04 -13.15 -2.90
C THR A 80 6.73 -13.89 -4.20
N PHE A 81 7.77 -14.28 -4.95
CA PHE A 81 7.60 -15.19 -6.08
C PHE A 81 7.77 -16.64 -5.59
N ASP A 82 6.75 -17.48 -5.80
CA ASP A 82 6.77 -18.89 -5.41
C ASP A 82 6.12 -19.78 -6.49
N ASP A 83 6.93 -20.26 -7.43
CA ASP A 83 6.50 -21.15 -8.52
C ASP A 83 6.22 -22.61 -8.04
N THR A 84 6.50 -22.91 -6.78
CA THR A 84 6.18 -24.20 -6.17
C THR A 84 4.77 -24.23 -5.61
N MET A 85 4.10 -23.09 -5.50
CA MET A 85 2.72 -22.99 -5.03
C MET A 85 1.76 -23.67 -6.02
N THR A 86 1.40 -24.93 -5.74
CA THR A 86 0.47 -25.72 -6.58
C THR A 86 -0.99 -25.49 -6.22
N GLN A 87 -1.26 -25.03 -5.01
CA GLN A 87 -2.60 -24.75 -4.50
C GLN A 87 -2.58 -23.49 -3.65
N TYR A 88 -3.61 -22.66 -3.81
CA TYR A 88 -3.81 -21.50 -2.95
C TYR A 88 -4.28 -21.98 -1.56
N GLN A 89 -3.48 -21.71 -0.55
CA GLN A 89 -3.80 -21.98 0.84
C GLN A 89 -3.68 -20.69 1.64
N SER A 90 -4.73 -20.33 2.34
CA SER A 90 -4.78 -19.14 3.18
C SER A 90 -5.84 -19.32 4.24
N ASP A 91 -5.58 -18.85 5.45
CA ASP A 91 -6.63 -18.63 6.43
C ASP A 91 -7.58 -17.54 5.95
N THR A 92 -8.75 -17.46 6.56
CA THR A 92 -9.75 -16.44 6.22
C THR A 92 -9.47 -15.15 6.99
N ILE A 93 -9.27 -14.06 6.26
CA ILE A 93 -9.12 -12.72 6.85
C ILE A 93 -10.47 -12.27 7.40
N PRO A 94 -10.60 -11.86 8.67
CA PRO A 94 -11.88 -11.43 9.25
C PRO A 94 -12.52 -10.26 8.50
N THR A 95 -11.74 -9.26 8.12
CA THR A 95 -12.18 -8.13 7.30
C THR A 95 -11.03 -7.61 6.47
N LEU A 96 -11.28 -7.35 5.19
CA LEU A 96 -10.29 -6.86 4.25
C LEU A 96 -10.87 -5.68 3.44
N TYR A 97 -10.10 -4.62 3.34
CA TYR A 97 -10.38 -3.44 2.53
C TYR A 97 -9.14 -3.07 1.72
N ALA A 98 -9.25 -3.01 0.40
CA ALA A 98 -8.16 -2.54 -0.46
C ALA A 98 -8.28 -1.05 -0.74
N ILE A 99 -7.18 -0.35 -0.63
CA ILE A 99 -7.01 1.03 -1.07
C ILE A 99 -6.55 1.00 -2.52
N GLU A 100 -6.98 1.97 -3.31
CA GLU A 100 -6.63 2.06 -4.72
C GLU A 100 -5.11 1.97 -4.93
N PRO A 101 -4.63 1.17 -5.92
CA PRO A 101 -3.21 1.06 -6.20
C PRO A 101 -2.60 2.42 -6.54
N PHE A 102 -1.44 2.69 -6.00
CA PHE A 102 -0.70 3.92 -6.18
C PHE A 102 0.61 3.66 -6.93
N ILE A 103 0.88 4.43 -7.99
CA ILE A 103 2.15 4.39 -8.71
C ILE A 103 3.11 5.38 -8.07
N ASN A 104 4.18 4.86 -7.51
CA ASN A 104 5.25 5.65 -6.92
C ASN A 104 6.33 5.95 -7.96
N TYR A 105 6.19 7.04 -8.68
CA TYR A 105 7.13 7.44 -9.73
C TYR A 105 8.57 7.72 -9.24
N ARG A 106 8.76 8.00 -7.95
CA ARG A 106 10.09 8.21 -7.38
C ARG A 106 10.88 6.93 -7.18
N ARG A 107 10.18 5.83 -6.91
CA ARG A 107 10.77 4.51 -6.67
C ARG A 107 10.58 3.55 -7.82
N ASP A 108 9.85 3.97 -8.84
CA ASP A 108 9.53 3.14 -9.99
C ASP A 108 8.77 1.86 -9.59
N ASP A 109 7.91 1.96 -8.58
CA ASP A 109 7.10 0.86 -8.07
C ASP A 109 5.61 1.22 -8.00
N THR A 110 4.77 0.21 -7.94
CA THR A 110 3.33 0.35 -7.69
C THR A 110 3.03 -0.29 -6.35
N ILE A 111 2.36 0.45 -5.48
CA ILE A 111 2.06 0.05 -4.12
C ILE A 111 0.57 -0.20 -4.00
N LEU A 112 0.20 -1.36 -3.46
CA LEU A 112 -1.16 -1.71 -3.09
C LEU A 112 -1.25 -1.79 -1.57
N THR A 113 -2.16 -1.01 -0.98
CA THR A 113 -2.33 -0.94 0.47
C THR A 113 -3.63 -1.61 0.89
N PHE A 114 -3.59 -2.39 1.96
CA PHE A 114 -4.73 -3.03 2.58
C PHE A 114 -4.92 -2.51 4.00
N ALA A 115 -6.19 -2.26 4.37
CA ALA A 115 -6.62 -2.22 5.76
C ALA A 115 -7.27 -3.57 6.08
N TYR A 116 -6.90 -4.20 7.17
CA TYR A 116 -7.42 -5.53 7.51
C TYR A 116 -7.60 -5.70 9.01
N LEU A 117 -8.55 -6.57 9.38
CA LEU A 117 -8.63 -7.08 10.73
C LEU A 117 -7.82 -8.37 10.80
N HIS A 118 -7.06 -8.50 11.84
CA HIS A 118 -6.34 -9.73 12.17
C HIS A 118 -6.64 -10.16 13.61
N GLU A 119 -6.45 -11.42 13.89
CA GLU A 119 -6.58 -11.94 15.24
C GLU A 119 -5.28 -11.64 15.98
N THR A 120 -5.39 -11.09 17.19
CA THR A 120 -4.23 -10.74 17.98
C THR A 120 -3.74 -11.92 18.80
N GLU A 121 -2.55 -12.16 18.65
CA GLU A 121 -1.39 -12.57 19.44
C GLU A 121 -1.58 -13.71 20.41
N GLY A 122 -1.28 -14.88 19.94
CA GLY A 122 -0.56 -15.91 20.65
C GLY A 122 0.95 -15.68 20.61
N SER A 123 1.73 -16.70 20.83
CA SER A 123 3.20 -16.69 20.68
C SER A 123 3.63 -16.57 19.20
N THR A 124 2.74 -16.84 18.26
CA THR A 124 2.95 -16.71 16.82
C THR A 124 2.01 -15.62 16.28
N PRO A 125 2.54 -14.47 15.86
CA PRO A 125 1.72 -13.39 15.30
C PRO A 125 1.10 -13.79 13.96
N SER A 126 -0.03 -13.19 13.62
CA SER A 126 -0.60 -13.32 12.29
C SER A 126 0.30 -12.65 11.23
N SER A 127 0.27 -13.14 10.01
CA SER A 127 1.01 -12.56 8.90
C SER A 127 0.16 -12.47 7.64
N LEU A 128 0.46 -11.45 6.82
CA LEU A 128 -0.14 -11.26 5.51
C LEU A 128 0.98 -11.14 4.48
N GLU A 129 0.88 -11.90 3.40
CA GLU A 129 1.86 -11.95 2.31
C GLU A 129 1.16 -11.85 0.96
N LEU A 130 1.81 -11.20 -0.01
CA LEU A 130 1.37 -11.18 -1.40
C LEU A 130 2.28 -12.10 -2.22
N VAL A 131 1.72 -13.15 -2.80
CA VAL A 131 2.48 -14.20 -3.49
C VAL A 131 2.11 -14.21 -4.99
N GLN A 132 3.13 -14.20 -5.85
CA GLN A 132 3.02 -14.45 -7.27
C GLN A 132 3.38 -15.92 -7.55
N PRO A 133 2.40 -16.79 -7.88
CA PRO A 133 2.64 -18.23 -8.04
C PRO A 133 3.23 -18.60 -9.39
N LYS A 134 3.23 -17.68 -10.35
CA LYS A 134 3.72 -17.89 -11.69
C LYS A 134 4.27 -16.59 -12.25
N GLN A 135 5.40 -16.67 -12.93
CA GLN A 135 5.96 -15.52 -13.62
C GLN A 135 4.95 -14.92 -14.60
N PHE A 136 4.84 -13.60 -14.60
CA PHE A 136 3.97 -12.88 -15.50
C PHE A 136 4.32 -13.19 -16.97
N ASP A 137 3.29 -13.54 -17.75
CA ASP A 137 3.39 -13.71 -19.18
C ASP A 137 2.78 -12.50 -19.89
N ALA A 138 3.62 -11.69 -20.53
CA ALA A 138 3.21 -10.48 -21.22
C ALA A 138 2.16 -10.72 -22.33
N THR A 139 2.05 -11.95 -22.85
CA THR A 139 1.04 -12.30 -23.87
C THR A 139 -0.35 -12.45 -23.28
N SER A 140 -0.47 -12.86 -22.03
CA SER A 140 -1.75 -13.07 -21.34
C SER A 140 -2.42 -11.76 -20.93
N LYS A 141 -1.65 -10.69 -20.75
CA LYS A 141 -2.10 -9.40 -20.20
C LYS A 141 -2.88 -9.52 -18.90
N THR A 142 -2.70 -10.63 -18.20
CA THR A 142 -3.33 -10.90 -16.92
C THR A 142 -2.33 -11.53 -15.97
N ASP A 143 -2.21 -10.98 -14.77
CA ASP A 143 -1.46 -11.58 -13.68
C ASP A 143 -2.36 -11.89 -12.49
N THR A 144 -2.10 -13.02 -11.83
CA THR A 144 -2.85 -13.43 -10.65
C THR A 144 -1.91 -13.58 -9.47
N LEU A 145 -2.20 -12.80 -8.44
CA LEU A 145 -1.48 -12.82 -7.18
C LEU A 145 -2.39 -13.40 -6.10
N TYR A 146 -1.80 -13.99 -5.07
CA TYR A 146 -2.51 -14.53 -3.92
C TYR A 146 -2.15 -13.74 -2.67
N LEU A 147 -3.17 -13.26 -1.97
CA LEU A 147 -3.03 -12.68 -0.64
C LEU A 147 -3.16 -13.80 0.38
N VAL A 148 -2.05 -14.20 0.97
CA VAL A 148 -1.96 -15.33 1.90
C VAL A 148 -1.97 -14.80 3.32
N TYR A 149 -2.98 -15.18 4.08
CA TYR A 149 -3.11 -14.85 5.49
C TYR A 149 -2.84 -16.09 6.34
N ASN A 150 -1.94 -15.93 7.31
CA ASN A 150 -1.68 -16.90 8.36
C ASN A 150 -2.12 -16.28 9.68
N LYS A 151 -3.16 -16.84 10.31
CA LYS A 151 -3.75 -16.27 11.53
C LYS A 151 -2.88 -16.42 12.78
N GLY A 152 -1.84 -17.25 12.72
CA GLY A 152 -0.98 -17.52 13.87
C GLY A 152 -1.70 -18.32 14.96
N GLU A 153 -1.29 -18.13 16.22
CA GLU A 153 -1.99 -18.72 17.36
C GLU A 153 -3.18 -17.83 17.77
N GLU A 154 -4.35 -18.45 17.85
CA GLU A 154 -5.60 -17.72 18.14
C GLU A 154 -5.63 -17.12 19.55
N LYS A 155 -6.06 -15.85 19.62
CA LYS A 155 -6.65 -15.25 20.81
C LYS A 155 -7.91 -14.49 20.42
N GLU A 156 -8.83 -14.34 21.40
CA GLU A 156 -10.17 -13.78 21.18
C GLU A 156 -10.21 -12.29 20.77
N SER A 157 -9.08 -11.56 20.80
CA SER A 157 -9.05 -10.15 20.46
C SER A 157 -8.68 -9.93 19.01
N LYS A 158 -9.34 -8.96 18.36
CA LYS A 158 -9.07 -8.52 16.97
C LYS A 158 -8.47 -7.14 16.98
N SER A 159 -7.49 -6.90 16.12
CA SER A 159 -6.90 -5.61 15.87
C SER A 159 -7.03 -5.24 14.39
N SER A 160 -7.11 -3.95 14.11
CA SER A 160 -7.06 -3.43 12.74
C SER A 160 -5.67 -2.89 12.44
N ASP A 161 -5.18 -3.13 11.25
CA ASP A 161 -3.90 -2.65 10.81
C ASP A 161 -3.89 -2.36 9.31
N TYR A 162 -2.79 -1.75 8.86
CA TYR A 162 -2.51 -1.49 7.46
C TYR A 162 -1.25 -2.24 7.04
N ILE A 163 -1.22 -2.64 5.77
CA ILE A 163 -0.04 -3.20 5.13
C ILE A 163 0.00 -2.78 3.68
N SER A 164 1.18 -2.45 3.18
CA SER A 164 1.41 -2.22 1.76
C SER A 164 2.22 -3.34 1.15
N PHE A 165 1.97 -3.59 -0.13
CA PHE A 165 2.80 -4.46 -0.94
C PHE A 165 3.23 -3.73 -2.20
N LYS A 166 4.51 -3.88 -2.57
CA LYS A 166 4.96 -3.55 -3.90
C LYS A 166 4.49 -4.63 -4.86
N LEU A 167 3.90 -4.23 -5.97
CA LEU A 167 3.47 -5.15 -7.01
C LEU A 167 4.66 -5.54 -7.91
N PRO A 168 4.55 -6.67 -8.66
CA PRO A 168 5.48 -6.97 -9.71
C PRO A 168 5.59 -5.82 -10.71
N GLN A 169 6.78 -5.64 -11.28
CA GLN A 169 6.96 -4.65 -12.36
C GLN A 169 6.41 -5.22 -13.66
N TYR A 170 5.48 -4.47 -14.24
CA TYR A 170 4.87 -4.81 -15.53
C TYR A 170 5.40 -3.89 -16.63
N PRO A 171 5.27 -4.29 -17.92
CA PRO A 171 5.61 -3.44 -19.04
C PRO A 171 4.87 -2.11 -18.99
N VAL A 172 5.57 -1.01 -19.33
CA VAL A 172 4.97 0.32 -19.47
C VAL A 172 4.04 0.39 -20.68
N ASP A 173 3.13 1.36 -20.70
CA ASP A 173 2.15 1.59 -21.78
C ASP A 173 1.33 0.33 -22.16
N THR A 174 1.15 -0.56 -21.21
CA THR A 174 0.42 -1.81 -21.42
C THR A 174 -0.64 -1.99 -20.35
N ASP A 175 -1.88 -2.21 -20.77
CA ASP A 175 -2.97 -2.56 -19.86
C ASP A 175 -2.80 -3.99 -19.36
N ILE A 176 -2.53 -4.15 -18.08
CA ILE A 176 -2.42 -5.43 -17.41
C ILE A 176 -3.57 -5.58 -16.43
N LYS A 177 -4.34 -6.64 -16.56
CA LYS A 177 -5.34 -7.00 -15.56
C LYS A 177 -4.66 -7.72 -14.41
N VAL A 178 -4.57 -7.07 -13.26
CA VAL A 178 -4.07 -7.69 -12.03
C VAL A 178 -5.26 -8.24 -11.25
N VAL A 179 -5.19 -9.51 -10.89
CA VAL A 179 -6.21 -10.23 -10.11
C VAL A 179 -5.59 -10.64 -8.79
N ILE A 180 -6.17 -10.19 -7.68
CA ILE A 180 -5.74 -10.58 -6.33
C ILE A 180 -6.76 -11.57 -5.77
N ARG A 181 -6.33 -12.79 -5.48
CA ARG A 181 -7.15 -13.80 -4.80
C ARG A 181 -6.92 -13.74 -3.30
N TYR A 182 -7.99 -13.90 -2.54
CA TYR A 182 -7.96 -13.83 -1.07
C TYR A 182 -9.12 -14.63 -0.48
N HIS A 183 -9.02 -14.95 0.82
CA HIS A 183 -10.16 -15.44 1.61
C HIS A 183 -10.51 -14.41 2.68
N SER A 184 -11.72 -13.86 2.66
CA SER A 184 -12.18 -12.92 3.68
C SER A 184 -13.65 -13.14 4.02
N THR A 185 -13.98 -13.04 5.31
CA THR A 185 -15.38 -13.09 5.77
C THR A 185 -16.14 -11.86 5.27
N LEU A 186 -15.52 -10.68 5.37
CA LEU A 186 -16.06 -9.41 4.86
C LEU A 186 -14.98 -8.69 4.07
N SER A 187 -15.28 -8.34 2.84
CA SER A 187 -14.39 -7.53 2.03
C SER A 187 -15.16 -6.33 1.46
N ASN A 188 -14.52 -5.17 1.48
CA ASN A 188 -15.07 -3.96 0.90
C ASN A 188 -14.05 -3.31 -0.05
N PHE A 189 -14.23 -3.50 -1.34
CA PHE A 189 -13.41 -2.94 -2.39
C PHE A 189 -14.19 -1.85 -3.11
N THR A 190 -14.35 -0.69 -2.50
CA THR A 190 -15.22 0.37 -3.04
C THR A 190 -14.66 1.04 -4.28
N GLN A 191 -13.37 0.96 -4.52
CA GLN A 191 -12.70 1.71 -5.59
C GLN A 191 -12.02 0.83 -6.64
N VAL A 192 -11.75 -0.44 -6.33
CA VAL A 192 -11.09 -1.37 -7.23
C VAL A 192 -12.11 -2.38 -7.73
N GLY A 193 -12.25 -2.53 -9.04
CA GLY A 193 -13.28 -3.31 -9.75
C GLY A 193 -13.81 -4.53 -9.01
N LYS A 194 -15.12 -4.55 -8.78
CA LYS A 194 -15.77 -5.44 -7.83
C LYS A 194 -16.52 -6.59 -8.46
N ASP A 195 -16.34 -7.74 -7.85
CA ASP A 195 -17.45 -8.68 -7.67
C ASP A 195 -17.59 -9.00 -6.17
N LYS A 196 -18.66 -8.55 -5.53
CA LYS A 196 -18.91 -8.75 -4.10
C LYS A 196 -19.12 -10.21 -3.71
N THR A 197 -19.30 -11.09 -4.67
CA THR A 197 -19.63 -12.50 -4.48
C THR A 197 -18.43 -13.42 -4.68
N SER A 198 -17.29 -12.89 -5.16
CA SER A 198 -16.08 -13.66 -5.43
C SER A 198 -15.01 -13.46 -4.37
N ASP A 199 -14.16 -14.43 -4.21
CA ASP A 199 -12.97 -14.44 -3.37
C ASP A 199 -11.75 -13.79 -4.07
N TYR A 200 -12.02 -12.84 -4.94
CA TYR A 200 -10.99 -12.07 -5.63
C TYR A 200 -11.47 -10.65 -5.96
N PHE A 201 -10.53 -9.74 -6.18
CA PHE A 201 -10.77 -8.46 -6.86
C PHE A 201 -9.77 -8.27 -7.98
N SER A 202 -10.08 -7.36 -8.91
CA SER A 202 -9.16 -7.05 -10.00
C SER A 202 -9.18 -5.57 -10.34
N PHE A 203 -8.08 -5.10 -10.86
CA PHE A 203 -7.92 -3.75 -11.40
C PHE A 203 -7.06 -3.79 -12.67
N THR A 204 -7.15 -2.75 -13.47
CA THR A 204 -6.27 -2.57 -14.63
C THR A 204 -5.08 -1.73 -14.19
N TYR A 205 -3.90 -2.31 -14.30
CA TYR A 205 -2.64 -1.61 -14.15
C TYR A 205 -2.25 -1.04 -15.51
N ASN A 206 -1.98 0.24 -15.55
CA ASN A 206 -1.36 0.90 -16.69
C ASN A 206 -0.38 1.94 -16.18
N ARG A 207 0.89 1.74 -16.44
CA ARG A 207 1.94 2.67 -16.08
C ARG A 207 2.44 3.35 -17.34
N PRO A 208 2.31 4.70 -17.43
CA PRO A 208 2.84 5.42 -18.57
C PRO A 208 4.38 5.36 -18.61
N ASP A 209 4.94 5.35 -19.82
CA ASP A 209 6.37 5.55 -20.01
C ASP A 209 6.72 7.02 -19.70
N THR A 210 7.52 7.23 -18.66
CA THR A 210 7.99 8.56 -18.23
C THR A 210 9.41 8.88 -18.71
N SER A 211 9.98 8.05 -19.57
CA SER A 211 11.38 8.17 -20.06
C SER A 211 11.58 9.21 -21.19
N ASN A 212 10.57 10.05 -21.50
CA ASN A 212 10.67 11.12 -22.48
C ASN A 212 10.90 12.49 -21.86
#